data_3c10a5e07a68c7bbe747ffcabf884047
#
_entry.id   3c10a5e07a68c7bbe747ffcabf884047
#
_cell.length_a   1.000
_cell.length_b   1.000
_cell.length_c   1.000
_cell.angle_alpha   90.00
_cell.angle_beta   90.00
_cell.angle_gamma   90.00
#
_symmetry.space_group_name_H-M   'P 1'
#
loop_
_entity.id
_entity.type
_entity.pdbx_description
1 polymer ?
#
loop_
_entity_poly.entity_id
_entity_poly.type
_entity_poly.pdbx_seq_one_letter_code
_entity_poly.pdbx_strand_id
1 'polypeptide(L)' 'LKVIFDEKISRQPVLTKVIRESNADINVIEANLNNTIDSSFGIMILQVIGDYQRVKTLFEKYLARVEVM' A
#
# COMPACT_ATOMS: atom_id res chain seq x y z
N LEU A 1 4.26 4.56 6.85
CA LEU A 1 2.84 4.35 6.52
C LEU A 1 2.44 2.90 6.69
N LYS A 2 1.27 2.70 7.24
CA LYS A 2 0.63 1.39 7.28
C LYS A 2 -0.44 1.36 6.19
N VAL A 3 -0.32 0.43 5.25
CA VAL A 3 -1.24 0.31 4.13
C VAL A 3 -2.00 -0.99 4.24
N ILE A 4 -3.32 -0.89 4.18
CA ILE A 4 -4.21 -2.04 4.31
C ILE A 4 -4.92 -2.25 2.98
N PHE A 5 -4.77 -3.45 2.43
CA PHE A 5 -5.39 -3.85 1.16
C PHE A 5 -6.52 -4.82 1.40
N ASP A 6 -7.64 -4.62 0.72
CA ASP A 6 -8.72 -5.59 0.69
C ASP A 6 -8.55 -6.56 -0.48
N GLU A 7 -9.49 -7.47 -0.63
CA GLU A 7 -9.44 -8.50 -1.66
C GLU A 7 -9.33 -7.94 -3.09
N LYS A 8 -10.03 -6.86 -3.39
CA LYS A 8 -10.03 -6.28 -4.72
C LYS A 8 -8.67 -5.67 -5.07
N ILE A 9 -8.07 -5.02 -4.10
CA ILE A 9 -6.82 -4.28 -4.29
C ILE A 9 -5.62 -5.23 -4.26
N SER A 10 -5.68 -6.29 -3.46
CA SER A 10 -4.56 -7.22 -3.31
C SER A 10 -4.16 -7.91 -4.62
N ARG A 11 -5.05 -7.94 -5.60
CA ARG A 11 -4.79 -8.53 -6.92
C ARG A 11 -4.22 -7.55 -7.93
N GLN A 12 -4.09 -6.28 -7.57
CA GLN A 12 -3.57 -5.24 -8.46
C GLN A 12 -2.15 -4.86 -8.05
N PRO A 13 -1.29 -4.49 -9.00
CA PRO A 13 0.07 -4.06 -8.68
C PRO A 13 0.07 -2.62 -8.15
N VAL A 14 -0.67 -2.36 -7.06
CA VAL A 14 -0.86 -1.02 -6.51
C VAL A 14 0.46 -0.42 -6.03
N LEU A 15 1.27 -1.20 -5.33
CA LEU A 15 2.57 -0.73 -4.85
C LEU A 15 3.45 -0.22 -5.99
N THR A 16 3.54 -0.99 -7.08
CA THR A 16 4.30 -0.59 -8.26
C THR A 16 3.75 0.69 -8.88
N LYS A 17 2.44 0.79 -8.98
CA LYS A 17 1.80 1.99 -9.55
C LYS A 17 2.09 3.23 -8.70
N VAL A 18 1.99 3.09 -7.38
CA VAL A 18 2.27 4.20 -6.47
C VAL A 18 3.73 4.63 -6.55
N ILE A 19 4.66 3.69 -6.60
CA ILE A 19 6.08 4.00 -6.74
C ILE A 19 6.34 4.79 -8.02
N ARG A 20 5.79 4.34 -9.13
CA ARG A 20 5.96 5.01 -10.43
C ARG A 20 5.36 6.41 -10.45
N GLU A 21 4.15 6.54 -9.93
CA GLU A 21 3.42 7.82 -9.98
C GLU A 21 3.96 8.84 -8.99
N SER A 22 4.41 8.39 -7.83
CA SER A 22 4.92 9.29 -6.79
C SER A 22 6.36 9.69 -7.02
N ASN A 23 7.13 8.85 -7.71
CA ASN A 23 8.56 9.00 -7.86
C ASN A 23 9.29 9.06 -6.50
N ALA A 24 8.72 8.45 -5.48
CA ALA A 24 9.30 8.37 -4.15
C ALA A 24 10.02 7.05 -3.95
N ASP A 25 10.98 7.03 -3.05
CA ASP A 25 11.62 5.80 -2.63
C ASP A 25 10.84 5.18 -1.49
N ILE A 26 10.47 3.91 -1.65
CA ILE A 26 9.66 3.20 -0.66
C ILE A 26 10.39 1.93 -0.25
N ASN A 27 10.60 1.81 1.06
CA ASN A 27 11.16 0.61 1.65
C ASN A 27 10.05 -0.15 2.39
N VAL A 28 9.88 -1.43 2.06
CA VAL A 28 8.91 -2.28 2.75
C VAL A 28 9.55 -2.80 4.02
N ILE A 29 9.06 -2.36 5.16
CA ILE A 29 9.56 -2.78 6.47
C ILE A 29 8.96 -4.12 6.87
N GLU A 30 7.65 -4.25 6.65
CA GLU A 30 6.92 -5.46 7.00
C GLU A 30 5.76 -5.64 6.03
N ALA A 31 5.48 -6.88 5.66
CA ALA A 31 4.34 -7.19 4.82
C ALA A 31 3.73 -8.52 5.26
N ASN A 32 2.42 -8.51 5.48
CA ASN A 32 1.65 -9.68 5.84
C ASN A 32 0.47 -9.83 4.90
N LEU A 33 0.38 -10.98 4.25
CA LEU A 33 -0.73 -11.31 3.37
C LEU A 33 -1.50 -12.48 3.98
N ASN A 34 -2.80 -12.29 4.14
CA ASN A 34 -3.69 -13.35 4.60
C ASN A 34 -4.65 -13.72 3.49
N ASN A 35 -4.60 -14.97 3.06
CA ASN A 35 -5.50 -15.50 2.07
C ASN A 35 -6.35 -16.59 2.72
N THR A 36 -7.67 -16.37 2.73
CA THR A 36 -8.63 -17.36 3.16
C THR A 36 -9.50 -17.74 1.97
N ILE A 37 -10.32 -18.76 2.14
CA ILE A 37 -11.24 -19.19 1.08
C ILE A 37 -12.19 -18.07 0.69
N ASP A 38 -12.64 -17.30 1.67
CA ASP A 38 -13.68 -16.29 1.49
C ASP A 38 -13.15 -14.87 1.32
N SER A 39 -11.90 -14.61 1.71
CA SER A 39 -11.34 -13.28 1.62
C SER A 39 -9.82 -13.31 1.57
N SER A 40 -9.25 -12.30 0.97
CA SER A 40 -7.82 -12.04 1.09
C SER A 40 -7.62 -10.57 1.44
N PHE A 41 -6.69 -10.32 2.36
CA PHE A 41 -6.30 -8.96 2.70
C PHE A 41 -4.82 -8.93 3.02
N GLY A 42 -4.24 -7.75 2.95
CA GLY A 42 -2.84 -7.59 3.26
C GLY A 42 -2.59 -6.30 4.02
N ILE A 43 -1.57 -6.31 4.85
CA ILE A 43 -1.10 -5.14 5.57
C ILE A 43 0.38 -4.99 5.27
N MET A 44 0.79 -3.77 4.87
CA MET A 44 2.18 -3.44 4.67
C MET A 44 2.57 -2.24 5.52
N ILE A 45 3.76 -2.29 6.10
CA ILE A 45 4.34 -1.15 6.78
C ILE A 45 5.48 -0.65 5.91
N LEU A 46 5.39 0.60 5.50
CA LEU A 46 6.28 1.20 4.52
C LEU A 46 7.02 2.39 5.13
N GLN A 47 8.31 2.49 4.80
CA GLN A 47 9.08 3.70 5.01
C GLN A 47 9.10 4.46 3.69
N VAL A 48 8.67 5.71 3.71
CA VAL A 48 8.66 6.56 2.51
C VAL A 48 9.74 7.61 2.65
N ILE A 49 10.61 7.65 1.66
CA ILE A 49 11.65 8.67 1.57
C ILE A 49 11.25 9.61 0.44
N GLY A 50 10.78 10.80 0.81
CA GLY A 50 10.27 11.77 -0.14
C GLY A 50 8.92 12.31 0.29
N ASP A 51 8.05 12.60 -0.68
CA ASP A 51 6.72 13.17 -0.41
C ASP A 51 5.74 12.08 0.03
N TYR A 52 5.67 11.85 1.34
CA TYR A 52 4.78 10.83 1.88
C TYR A 52 3.29 11.18 1.70
N GLN A 53 2.94 12.48 1.66
CA GLN A 53 1.55 12.88 1.42
C GLN A 53 1.08 12.46 0.05
N ARG A 54 1.93 12.60 -0.95
CA ARG A 54 1.61 12.16 -2.31
C ARG A 54 1.46 10.64 -2.36
N VAL A 55 2.34 9.91 -1.70
CA VAL A 55 2.25 8.45 -1.62
C VAL A 55 0.95 8.01 -0.95
N LYS A 56 0.60 8.64 0.18
CA LYS A 56 -0.65 8.38 0.88
C LYS A 56 -1.86 8.61 -0.02
N THR A 57 -1.89 9.77 -0.70
CA THR A 57 -2.97 10.13 -1.60
C THR A 57 -3.12 9.13 -2.73
N LEU A 58 -2.00 8.67 -3.30
CA LEU A 58 -2.03 7.69 -4.37
C LEU A 58 -2.56 6.33 -3.92
N PHE A 59 -2.14 5.86 -2.75
CA PHE A 59 -2.71 4.63 -2.20
C PHE A 59 -4.21 4.75 -1.98
N GLU A 60 -4.68 5.88 -1.45
CA GLU A 60 -6.10 6.12 -1.25
C GLU A 60 -6.87 6.20 -2.58
N LYS A 61 -6.25 6.75 -3.60
CA LYS A 61 -6.81 6.77 -4.96
C LYS A 61 -7.09 5.37 -5.48
N TYR A 62 -6.25 4.41 -5.13
CA TYR A 62 -6.43 3.02 -5.51
C TYR A 62 -7.21 2.21 -4.47
N LEU A 63 -7.97 2.91 -3.61
CA LEU A 63 -8.89 2.34 -2.63
C LEU A 63 -8.22 1.59 -1.46
N ALA A 64 -6.93 1.74 -1.29
CA ALA A 64 -6.26 1.20 -0.11
C ALA A 64 -6.54 2.11 1.10
N ARG A 65 -6.54 1.51 2.29
CA ARG A 65 -6.61 2.29 3.53
C ARG A 65 -5.20 2.59 3.99
N VAL A 66 -4.97 3.83 4.40
CA VAL A 66 -3.64 4.26 4.84
C VAL A 66 -3.74 4.87 6.23
N GLU A 67 -2.87 4.41 7.12
CA GLU A 67 -2.72 4.99 8.45
C GLU A 67 -1.30 5.56 8.57
N VAL A 68 -1.20 6.79 9.01
CA VAL A 68 0.08 7.43 9.29
C VAL A 68 0.54 6.98 10.68
N MET A 69 1.72 6.44 10.75
CA MET A 69 2.29 5.94 11.99
C MET A 69 3.18 6.99 12.66
#